data_134af764a84451321158e7b8f8ae9b3d
#
_entry.id   134af764a84451321158e7b8f8ae9b3d
#
_cell.length_a   1.000
_cell.length_b   1.000
_cell.length_c   1.000
_cell.angle_alpha   90.00
_cell.angle_beta   90.00
_cell.angle_gamma   90.00
#
_symmetry.space_group_name_H-M   'P 1'
#
loop_
_entity.id
_entity.type
_entity.pdbx_description
1 polymer ?
#
loop_
_entity_poly.entity_id
_entity_poly.type
_entity_poly.pdbx_seq_one_letter_code
_entity_poly.pdbx_strand_id
1 'polypeptide(L)'
;IQYKNWLLEAMQFNFGTSYITGDPVAERIGPAFMNTLKLTIISSVMVMITSIILGVVSALKRGKFTDRAIRSVAFFLTALPSYWIASILIIYVSVKLNILPTSGLTGPESYILPVIVITIAYAGIYFRNVRRSMVEQLNE
;
A
#
# COMPACT_ATOMS: atom_id res chain seq x y z
N ILE A 1 21.78 -24.85 20.82
CA ILE A 1 21.66 -26.08 20.01
C ILE A 1 20.36 -26.02 19.18
N GLN A 2 19.20 -25.75 19.79
CA GLN A 2 17.90 -25.70 19.08
C GLN A 2 17.87 -24.71 17.91
N TYR A 3 18.36 -23.49 18.10
CA TYR A 3 18.39 -22.46 17.07
C TYR A 3 19.26 -22.90 15.85
N LYS A 4 20.41 -23.54 16.11
CA LYS A 4 21.28 -24.02 15.03
C LYS A 4 20.59 -25.10 14.20
N ASN A 5 19.93 -26.06 14.84
CA ASN A 5 19.22 -27.13 14.15
C ASN A 5 18.05 -26.54 13.33
N TRP A 6 17.24 -25.66 13.94
CA TRP A 6 16.17 -24.98 13.25
C TRP A 6 16.67 -24.16 12.03
N LEU A 7 17.79 -23.46 12.18
CA LEU A 7 18.37 -22.68 11.06
C LEU A 7 18.80 -23.60 9.90
N LEU A 8 19.43 -24.73 10.20
CA LEU A 8 19.82 -25.70 9.18
C LEU A 8 18.61 -26.32 8.46
N GLU A 9 17.55 -26.61 9.18
CA GLU A 9 16.28 -27.09 8.61
C GLU A 9 15.61 -25.99 7.75
N ALA A 10 15.56 -24.75 8.24
CA ALA A 10 15.02 -23.63 7.50
C ALA A 10 15.77 -23.35 6.19
N MET A 11 17.09 -23.52 6.16
CA MET A 11 17.90 -23.41 4.93
C MET A 11 17.58 -24.50 3.90
N GLN A 12 16.99 -25.62 4.34
CA GLN A 12 16.50 -26.71 3.48
C GLN A 12 14.99 -26.56 3.17
N PHE A 13 14.41 -25.38 3.43
CA PHE A 13 12.96 -25.09 3.31
C PHE A 13 12.07 -25.91 4.20
N ASN A 14 12.63 -26.55 5.24
CA ASN A 14 11.87 -27.21 6.28
C ASN A 14 11.60 -26.21 7.42
N PHE A 15 10.45 -25.56 7.40
CA PHE A 15 10.04 -24.57 8.42
C PHE A 15 9.28 -25.21 9.60
N GLY A 16 9.17 -26.54 9.62
CA GLY A 16 8.44 -27.27 10.67
C GLY A 16 6.93 -27.13 10.54
N THR A 17 6.26 -27.34 11.66
CA THR A 17 4.79 -27.28 11.78
C THR A 17 4.36 -26.11 12.67
N SER A 18 3.18 -25.56 12.38
CA SER A 18 2.56 -24.50 13.17
C SER A 18 2.18 -25.00 14.56
N TYR A 19 2.61 -24.34 15.61
CA TYR A 19 2.22 -24.67 16.99
C TYR A 19 0.72 -24.48 17.27
N ILE A 20 0.03 -23.69 16.43
CA ILE A 20 -1.41 -23.39 16.64
C ILE A 20 -2.28 -24.39 15.86
N THR A 21 -1.92 -24.69 14.61
CA THR A 21 -2.78 -25.49 13.71
C THR A 21 -2.23 -26.87 13.41
N GLY A 22 -0.95 -27.15 13.70
CA GLY A 22 -0.28 -28.41 13.38
C GLY A 22 0.10 -28.58 11.89
N ASP A 23 -0.30 -27.67 11.01
CA ASP A 23 -0.04 -27.76 9.57
C ASP A 23 1.42 -27.46 9.24
N PRO A 24 1.96 -27.99 8.13
CA PRO A 24 3.28 -27.62 7.62
C PRO A 24 3.33 -26.13 7.29
N VAL A 25 4.31 -25.42 7.87
CA VAL A 25 4.46 -23.97 7.68
C VAL A 25 4.76 -23.63 6.22
N ALA A 26 5.53 -24.47 5.52
CA ALA A 26 5.88 -24.30 4.10
C ALA A 26 4.65 -24.16 3.20
N GLU A 27 3.59 -24.94 3.45
CA GLU A 27 2.36 -24.91 2.66
C GLU A 27 1.58 -23.59 2.82
N ARG A 28 1.74 -22.91 3.94
CA ARG A 28 1.08 -21.64 4.23
C ARG A 28 1.87 -20.43 3.76
N ILE A 29 3.20 -20.50 3.76
CA ILE A 29 4.07 -19.38 3.35
C ILE A 29 3.87 -19.06 1.87
N GLY A 30 3.82 -20.05 0.99
CA GLY A 30 3.71 -19.85 -0.45
C GLY A 30 2.52 -18.97 -0.86
N PRO A 31 1.28 -19.37 -0.51
CA PRO A 31 0.09 -18.56 -0.81
C PRO A 31 0.11 -17.18 -0.14
N ALA A 32 0.56 -17.08 1.11
CA ALA A 32 0.65 -15.81 1.83
C ALA A 32 1.65 -14.86 1.16
N PHE A 33 2.82 -15.35 0.77
CA PHE A 33 3.83 -14.59 0.04
C PHE A 33 3.29 -14.08 -1.30
N MET A 34 2.62 -14.94 -2.07
CA MET A 34 2.02 -14.54 -3.35
C MET A 34 0.96 -13.45 -3.21
N ASN A 35 0.13 -13.51 -2.18
CA ASN A 35 -0.86 -12.49 -1.90
C ASN A 35 -0.20 -11.15 -1.53
N THR A 36 0.81 -11.20 -0.69
CA THR A 36 1.61 -10.02 -0.34
C THR A 36 2.32 -9.43 -1.56
N LEU A 37 2.91 -10.27 -2.41
CA LEU A 37 3.58 -9.84 -3.63
C LEU A 37 2.61 -9.14 -4.59
N LYS A 38 1.43 -9.72 -4.83
CA LYS A 38 0.38 -9.10 -5.66
C LYS A 38 -0.03 -7.73 -5.10
N LEU A 39 -0.34 -7.66 -3.80
CA LEU A 39 -0.70 -6.41 -3.15
C LEU A 39 0.42 -5.36 -3.29
N THR A 40 1.67 -5.75 -3.06
CA THR A 40 2.82 -4.85 -3.15
C THR A 40 3.00 -4.31 -4.56
N ILE A 41 2.94 -5.16 -5.59
CA ILE A 41 3.11 -4.74 -6.98
C ILE A 41 1.99 -3.79 -7.38
N ILE A 42 0.72 -4.15 -7.14
CA ILE A 42 -0.43 -3.32 -7.51
C ILE A 42 -0.37 -1.96 -6.79
N SER A 43 -0.12 -1.98 -5.49
CA SER A 43 -0.03 -0.74 -4.70
C SER A 43 1.14 0.14 -5.14
N SER A 44 2.31 -0.44 -5.43
CA SER A 44 3.48 0.32 -5.90
C SER A 44 3.21 1.02 -7.23
N VAL A 45 2.59 0.31 -8.18
CA VAL A 45 2.19 0.89 -9.48
C VAL A 45 1.19 2.03 -9.28
N MET A 46 0.17 1.83 -8.44
CA MET A 46 -0.84 2.87 -8.15
C MET A 46 -0.24 4.09 -7.46
N VAL A 47 0.63 3.89 -6.48
CA VAL A 47 1.38 4.98 -5.81
C VAL A 47 2.21 5.76 -6.82
N MET A 48 2.95 5.06 -7.69
CA MET A 48 3.80 5.69 -8.70
C MET A 48 2.98 6.52 -9.70
N ILE A 49 1.93 5.94 -10.28
CA ILE A 49 1.06 6.63 -11.23
C ILE A 49 0.44 7.89 -10.59
N THR A 50 -0.16 7.72 -9.40
CA THR A 50 -0.81 8.82 -8.68
C THR A 50 0.18 9.92 -8.33
N SER A 51 1.37 9.56 -7.86
CA SER A 51 2.43 10.52 -7.49
C SER A 51 2.94 11.30 -8.70
N ILE A 52 3.13 10.64 -9.84
CA ILE A 52 3.57 11.31 -11.09
C ILE A 52 2.49 12.28 -11.57
N ILE A 53 1.24 11.84 -11.67
CA ILE A 53 0.14 12.69 -12.13
C ILE A 53 0.00 13.93 -11.23
N LEU A 54 -0.10 13.72 -9.92
CA LEU A 54 -0.25 14.82 -8.97
C LEU A 54 0.97 15.75 -8.95
N GLY A 55 2.18 15.20 -9.02
CA GLY A 55 3.43 15.95 -9.04
C GLY A 55 3.57 16.83 -10.27
N VAL A 56 3.33 16.27 -11.46
CA VAL A 56 3.39 17.00 -12.73
C VAL A 56 2.32 18.09 -12.79
N VAL A 57 1.06 17.77 -12.48
CA VAL A 57 -0.04 18.74 -12.49
C VAL A 57 0.22 19.88 -11.51
N SER A 58 0.72 19.57 -10.32
CA SER A 58 1.07 20.56 -9.29
C SER A 58 2.24 21.46 -9.73
N ALA A 59 3.25 20.89 -10.40
CA ALA A 59 4.39 21.64 -10.91
C ALA A 59 3.99 22.60 -12.05
N LEU A 60 3.25 22.10 -13.05
CA LEU A 60 2.77 22.89 -14.18
C LEU A 60 1.81 24.03 -13.77
N LYS A 61 1.08 23.82 -12.67
CA LYS A 61 0.16 24.83 -12.12
C LYS A 61 0.72 25.53 -10.88
N ARG A 62 2.05 25.63 -10.79
CA ARG A 62 2.76 26.23 -9.65
C ARG A 62 2.19 27.62 -9.30
N GLY A 63 1.89 27.82 -8.00
CA GLY A 63 1.35 29.07 -7.46
C GLY A 63 -0.15 29.27 -7.69
N LYS A 64 -0.81 28.47 -8.56
CA LYS A 64 -2.26 28.54 -8.80
C LYS A 64 -3.04 27.80 -7.70
N PHE A 65 -4.36 27.98 -7.71
CA PHE A 65 -5.27 27.30 -6.77
C PHE A 65 -5.12 25.78 -6.79
N THR A 66 -4.99 25.18 -7.98
CA THR A 66 -4.81 23.73 -8.14
C THR A 66 -3.56 23.20 -7.42
N ASP A 67 -2.42 23.90 -7.55
CA ASP A 67 -1.19 23.52 -6.84
C ASP A 67 -1.39 23.58 -5.31
N ARG A 68 -2.02 24.65 -4.83
CA ARG A 68 -2.32 24.81 -3.41
C ARG A 68 -3.27 23.72 -2.89
N ALA A 69 -4.33 23.43 -3.64
CA ALA A 69 -5.30 22.41 -3.28
C ALA A 69 -4.66 21.01 -3.20
N ILE A 70 -3.89 20.60 -4.23
CA ILE A 70 -3.19 19.31 -4.24
C ILE A 70 -2.25 19.19 -3.03
N ARG A 71 -1.45 20.21 -2.75
CA ARG A 71 -0.51 20.21 -1.61
C ARG A 71 -1.24 20.13 -0.26
N SER A 72 -2.33 20.88 -0.09
CA SER A 72 -3.11 20.87 1.15
C SER A 72 -3.79 19.52 1.38
N VAL A 73 -4.41 18.94 0.35
CA VAL A 73 -5.03 17.61 0.44
C VAL A 73 -3.99 16.54 0.72
N ALA A 74 -2.88 16.54 0.00
CA ALA A 74 -1.81 15.57 0.23
C ALA A 74 -1.20 15.70 1.63
N PHE A 75 -1.01 16.91 2.13
CA PHE A 75 -0.54 17.14 3.49
C PHE A 75 -1.52 16.59 4.53
N PHE A 76 -2.81 16.92 4.37
CA PHE A 76 -3.86 16.44 5.28
C PHE A 76 -3.94 14.91 5.30
N LEU A 77 -3.98 14.27 4.12
CA LEU A 77 -4.07 12.82 4.02
C LEU A 77 -2.85 12.09 4.58
N THR A 78 -1.64 12.64 4.41
CA THR A 78 -0.42 12.06 4.98
C THR A 78 -0.26 12.28 6.49
N ALA A 79 -0.98 13.23 7.06
CA ALA A 79 -1.02 13.45 8.50
C ALA A 79 -1.94 12.45 9.22
N LEU A 80 -2.87 11.82 8.50
CA LEU A 80 -3.78 10.83 9.08
C LEU A 80 -3.10 9.46 9.18
N PRO A 81 -3.29 8.76 10.31
CA PRO A 81 -2.83 7.37 10.43
C PRO A 81 -3.53 6.47 9.39
N SER A 82 -2.77 5.64 8.70
CA SER A 82 -3.31 4.78 7.63
C SER A 82 -4.40 3.82 8.12
N TYR A 83 -4.28 3.30 9.34
CA TYR A 83 -5.32 2.44 9.93
C TYR A 83 -6.66 3.17 10.12
N TRP A 84 -6.63 4.47 10.39
CA TRP A 84 -7.84 5.29 10.54
C TRP A 84 -8.56 5.47 9.19
N ILE A 85 -7.79 5.76 8.13
CA ILE A 85 -8.31 5.80 6.76
C ILE A 85 -8.90 4.44 6.38
N ALA A 86 -8.19 3.35 6.67
CA ALA A 86 -8.67 1.98 6.41
C ALA A 86 -9.99 1.71 7.13
N SER A 87 -10.10 2.06 8.41
CA SER A 87 -11.31 1.85 9.20
C SER A 87 -12.52 2.61 8.63
N ILE A 88 -12.32 3.87 8.25
CA ILE A 88 -13.37 4.67 7.61
C ILE A 88 -13.83 4.02 6.29
N LEU A 89 -12.88 3.64 5.44
CA LEU A 89 -13.20 3.01 4.16
C LEU A 89 -13.95 1.68 4.36
N ILE A 90 -13.54 0.84 5.30
CA ILE A 90 -14.24 -0.41 5.61
C ILE A 90 -15.67 -0.12 6.09
N ILE A 91 -15.85 0.82 7.02
CA ILE A 91 -17.18 1.15 7.55
C ILE A 91 -18.11 1.67 6.44
N TYR A 92 -17.64 2.59 5.61
CA TYR A 92 -18.49 3.20 4.59
C TYR A 92 -18.64 2.30 3.36
N VAL A 93 -17.56 1.76 2.81
CA VAL A 93 -17.61 1.04 1.53
C VAL A 93 -18.05 -0.41 1.71
N SER A 94 -17.53 -1.09 2.75
CA SER A 94 -17.84 -2.51 2.95
C SER A 94 -19.09 -2.72 3.80
N VAL A 95 -19.23 -2.01 4.93
CA VAL A 95 -20.34 -2.26 5.86
C VAL A 95 -21.61 -1.50 5.45
N LYS A 96 -21.51 -0.20 5.16
CA LYS A 96 -22.72 0.60 4.85
C LYS A 96 -23.19 0.43 3.41
N LEU A 97 -22.26 0.45 2.45
CA LEU A 97 -22.58 0.35 1.02
C LEU A 97 -22.60 -1.08 0.52
N ASN A 98 -21.99 -2.02 1.24
CA ASN A 98 -21.87 -3.44 0.89
C ASN A 98 -21.30 -3.69 -0.53
N ILE A 99 -20.34 -2.84 -0.95
CA ILE A 99 -19.74 -2.89 -2.29
C ILE A 99 -18.50 -3.81 -2.32
N LEU A 100 -17.69 -3.78 -1.25
CA LEU A 100 -16.43 -4.53 -1.14
C LEU A 100 -16.43 -5.41 0.11
N PRO A 101 -15.67 -6.52 0.12
CA PRO A 101 -15.60 -7.40 1.27
C PRO A 101 -14.97 -6.68 2.48
N THR A 102 -15.44 -7.01 3.67
CA THR A 102 -14.92 -6.46 4.94
C THR A 102 -13.62 -7.11 5.36
N SER A 103 -13.39 -8.36 4.98
CA SER A 103 -12.23 -9.16 5.38
C SER A 103 -12.08 -10.39 4.48
N GLY A 104 -10.89 -11.01 4.55
CA GLY A 104 -10.58 -12.22 3.80
C GLY A 104 -10.13 -11.94 2.36
N LEU A 105 -9.70 -13.01 1.68
CA LEU A 105 -9.31 -13.00 0.27
C LEU A 105 -10.35 -13.81 -0.51
N THR A 106 -11.48 -13.18 -0.81
CA THR A 106 -12.61 -13.79 -1.53
C THR A 106 -12.49 -13.66 -3.04
N GLY A 107 -11.68 -12.69 -3.50
CA GLY A 107 -11.46 -12.43 -4.92
C GLY A 107 -10.53 -11.21 -5.14
N PRO A 108 -10.38 -10.77 -6.40
CA PRO A 108 -9.55 -9.60 -6.73
C PRO A 108 -10.05 -8.31 -6.08
N GLU A 109 -11.34 -8.19 -5.79
CA GLU A 109 -11.97 -7.07 -5.09
C GLU A 109 -11.41 -6.87 -3.67
N SER A 110 -10.89 -7.94 -3.04
CA SER A 110 -10.29 -7.87 -1.70
C SER A 110 -9.02 -7.02 -1.65
N TYR A 111 -8.35 -6.78 -2.79
CA TYR A 111 -7.18 -5.91 -2.87
C TYR A 111 -7.51 -4.44 -3.00
N ILE A 112 -8.75 -4.05 -3.37
CA ILE A 112 -9.12 -2.67 -3.70
C ILE A 112 -8.91 -1.74 -2.50
N LEU A 113 -9.51 -2.06 -1.35
CA LEU A 113 -9.38 -1.21 -0.16
C LEU A 113 -7.94 -1.09 0.35
N PRO A 114 -7.17 -2.19 0.51
CA PRO A 114 -5.76 -2.09 0.88
C PRO A 114 -4.93 -1.27 -0.10
N VAL A 115 -5.14 -1.42 -1.42
CA VAL A 115 -4.43 -0.64 -2.44
C VAL A 115 -4.75 0.85 -2.31
N ILE A 116 -6.02 1.23 -2.10
CA ILE A 116 -6.43 2.63 -1.90
C ILE A 116 -5.75 3.21 -0.66
N VAL A 117 -5.78 2.49 0.47
CA VAL A 117 -5.17 2.94 1.72
C VAL A 117 -3.66 3.17 1.56
N ILE A 118 -2.96 2.21 0.96
CA ILE A 118 -1.51 2.32 0.70
C ILE A 118 -1.24 3.48 -0.26
N THR A 119 -2.05 3.63 -1.31
CA THR A 119 -1.89 4.73 -2.27
C THR A 119 -2.06 6.08 -1.59
N ILE A 120 -3.08 6.27 -0.77
CA ILE A 120 -3.30 7.52 -0.02
C ILE A 120 -2.13 7.80 0.92
N ALA A 121 -1.66 6.79 1.66
CA ALA A 121 -0.58 6.94 2.63
C ALA A 121 0.74 7.36 1.99
N TYR A 122 1.07 6.82 0.82
CA TYR A 122 2.40 6.99 0.22
C TYR A 122 2.43 7.98 -0.95
N ALA A 123 1.36 8.12 -1.75
CA ALA A 123 1.34 9.04 -2.89
C ALA A 123 1.60 10.49 -2.47
N GLY A 124 1.10 10.92 -1.30
CA GLY A 124 1.36 12.25 -0.74
C GLY A 124 2.83 12.52 -0.38
N ILE A 125 3.61 11.47 -0.13
CA ILE A 125 5.05 11.58 0.11
C ILE A 125 5.79 11.70 -1.21
N TYR A 126 5.53 10.80 -2.15
CA TYR A 126 6.26 10.72 -3.42
C TYR A 126 5.90 11.85 -4.40
N PHE A 127 4.65 12.35 -4.40
CA PHE A 127 4.28 13.45 -5.28
C PHE A 127 5.12 14.71 -5.03
N ARG A 128 5.53 14.95 -3.78
CA ARG A 128 6.39 16.11 -3.42
C ARG A 128 7.75 16.01 -4.11
N ASN A 129 8.31 14.82 -4.19
CA ASN A 129 9.59 14.60 -4.88
C ASN A 129 9.44 14.82 -6.38
N VAL A 130 8.40 14.23 -6.99
CA VAL A 130 8.11 14.45 -8.44
C VAL A 130 7.89 15.94 -8.73
N ARG A 131 7.06 16.61 -7.92
CA ARG A 131 6.82 18.05 -8.08
C ARG A 131 8.11 18.87 -7.98
N ARG A 132 8.96 18.56 -7.00
CA ARG A 132 10.24 19.26 -6.81
C ARG A 132 11.14 19.11 -8.03
N SER A 133 11.38 17.89 -8.48
CA SER A 133 12.20 17.63 -9.67
C SER A 133 11.65 18.32 -10.92
N MET A 134 10.31 18.26 -11.11
CA MET A 134 9.67 18.96 -12.24
C MET A 134 9.82 20.47 -12.19
N VAL A 135 9.71 21.08 -11.00
CA VAL A 135 9.88 22.52 -10.83
C VAL A 135 11.33 22.93 -11.06
N GLU A 136 12.30 22.12 -10.66
CA GLU A 136 13.73 22.36 -10.93
C GLU A 136 14.00 22.38 -12.43
N GLN A 137 13.51 21.38 -13.17
CA GLN A 137 13.67 21.29 -14.63
C GLN A 137 12.92 22.39 -15.42
N LEU A 138 11.81 22.89 -14.92
CA LEU A 138 11.04 23.97 -15.58
C LEU A 138 11.65 25.36 -15.35
N ASN A 139 12.62 25.50 -14.45
CA ASN A 139 13.32 26.76 -14.18
C ASN A 139 14.71 26.83 -14.87
N GLU A 140 15.16 25.75 -15.53
CA GLU A 140 16.34 25.72 -16.40
C GLU A 140 15.97 26.16 -17.83
#